data_59cd9c34012f162a2309d5f53043a8ae
#
_entry.id   59cd9c34012f162a2309d5f53043a8ae
#
_cell.length_a   1.000
_cell.length_b   1.000
_cell.length_c   1.000
_cell.angle_alpha   90.00
_cell.angle_beta   90.00
_cell.angle_gamma   90.00
#
_symmetry.space_group_name_H-M   'P 1'
#
loop_
_entity.id
_entity.type
_entity.pdbx_description
1 polymer ?
#
loop_
_entity_poly.entity_id
_entity_poly.type
_entity_poly.pdbx_seq_one_letter_code
_entity_poly.pdbx_strand_id
1 'polypeptide(L)'
;IATIEEDADKRIDLTSTVSELCVRNAAAPVCGQEDGGATLLSVLEGYDPVTNQARDLVKSIQGLDGFNWGYDPHHFNVVEGSYASTPDGVARIKEFRAMVQGLHEKGLRVVLDVVYNHTSSSGLYDNSVFDKLVPGYYHRYSETSGEIERSTCCENTATEHRMMGKFVVDSLAHWAEHYGLDGFRFDVMGHMPESVILDGREAVAAIDPDTYFYGEGWNWGEVANGRLFRQATQYNLAGSEVGTFNDRPRDAIRAAALSQTQVSKSDMDHIRLGLAGTLQNYELEDQYGNSKLGIKFGQSSYALDPADIINYVSKHD
;
A
#
# COMPACT_ATOMS: atom_id res chain seq x y z
N ILE A 1 -1.88 9.06 8.75
CA ILE A 1 -2.03 8.14 9.89
C ILE A 1 -0.74 8.12 10.66
N ALA A 2 -0.81 8.18 12.00
CA ALA A 2 0.39 8.08 12.84
C ALA A 2 0.88 6.63 12.85
N THR A 3 2.16 6.46 12.54
CA THR A 3 2.85 5.18 12.47
C THR A 3 3.85 5.03 13.61
N ILE A 4 4.40 3.84 13.78
CA ILE A 4 5.53 3.61 14.68
C ILE A 4 6.78 4.13 13.97
N GLU A 5 7.49 5.03 14.63
CA GLU A 5 8.74 5.57 14.13
C GLU A 5 9.94 4.88 14.79
N GLU A 6 10.99 4.76 14.00
CA GLU A 6 12.29 4.36 14.53
C GLU A 6 12.92 5.49 15.35
N ASP A 7 13.84 5.10 16.23
CA ASP A 7 14.57 6.02 17.10
C ASP A 7 15.37 7.05 16.28
N ALA A 8 14.89 8.30 16.26
CA ALA A 8 15.46 9.39 15.46
C ALA A 8 16.95 9.64 15.75
N ASP A 9 17.39 9.40 17.00
CA ASP A 9 18.76 9.66 17.44
C ASP A 9 19.77 8.63 16.92
N LYS A 10 19.30 7.58 16.27
CA LYS A 10 20.15 6.46 15.79
C LYS A 10 20.11 6.28 14.27
N ARG A 11 19.59 7.21 13.54
CA ARG A 11 19.45 7.08 12.08
C ARG A 11 20.78 7.25 11.36
N ILE A 12 20.96 6.45 10.34
CA ILE A 12 21.96 6.67 9.29
C ILE A 12 21.22 7.27 8.09
N ASP A 13 21.75 8.34 7.54
CA ASP A 13 21.23 8.97 6.33
C ASP A 13 22.36 9.25 5.32
N LEU A 14 22.03 9.85 4.19
CA LEU A 14 23.00 10.15 3.13
C LEU A 14 24.05 11.19 3.54
N THR A 15 23.81 11.98 4.59
CA THR A 15 24.78 12.95 5.14
C THR A 15 25.69 12.33 6.20
N SER A 16 25.32 11.15 6.71
CA SER A 16 26.15 10.38 7.64
C SER A 16 27.47 9.96 7.00
N THR A 17 28.51 9.86 7.80
CA THR A 17 29.84 9.45 7.34
C THR A 17 29.98 7.93 7.23
N VAL A 18 30.93 7.47 6.44
CA VAL A 18 31.32 6.05 6.37
C VAL A 18 31.67 5.49 7.74
N SER A 19 32.38 6.27 8.59
CA SER A 19 32.71 5.84 9.95
C SER A 19 31.46 5.63 10.82
N GLU A 20 30.47 6.49 10.74
CA GLU A 20 29.20 6.34 11.47
C GLU A 20 28.43 5.09 11.05
N LEU A 21 28.37 4.82 9.73
CA LEU A 21 27.81 3.58 9.25
C LEU A 21 28.57 2.34 9.76
N CYS A 22 29.90 2.38 9.68
CA CYS A 22 30.74 1.22 10.06
C CYS A 22 30.69 0.91 11.56
N VAL A 23 30.43 1.89 12.41
CA VAL A 23 30.17 1.67 13.84
C VAL A 23 28.89 0.84 14.04
N ARG A 24 27.87 1.04 13.20
CA ARG A 24 26.58 0.35 13.31
C ARG A 24 26.49 -0.94 12.49
N ASN A 25 27.13 -0.95 11.34
CA ASN A 25 27.19 -2.10 10.44
C ASN A 25 28.61 -2.28 9.92
N ALA A 26 29.45 -2.96 10.70
CA ALA A 26 30.85 -3.22 10.33
C ALA A 26 30.99 -4.10 9.07
N ALA A 27 29.91 -4.76 8.63
CA ALA A 27 29.87 -5.56 7.41
C ALA A 27 29.48 -4.75 6.16
N ALA A 28 29.22 -3.46 6.29
CA ALA A 28 28.88 -2.61 5.14
C ALA A 28 30.04 -2.57 4.13
N PRO A 29 29.74 -2.61 2.81
CA PRO A 29 30.77 -2.77 1.78
C PRO A 29 31.83 -1.69 1.77
N VAL A 30 31.53 -0.51 2.31
CA VAL A 30 32.44 0.66 2.36
C VAL A 30 33.43 0.61 3.51
N CYS A 31 33.21 -0.26 4.50
CA CYS A 31 34.03 -0.30 5.70
C CYS A 31 35.44 -0.82 5.37
N GLY A 32 36.43 0.01 5.66
CA GLY A 32 37.84 -0.29 5.36
C GLY A 32 38.27 -0.10 3.90
N GLN A 33 37.39 0.34 3.02
CA GLN A 33 37.66 0.59 1.62
C GLN A 33 37.59 2.07 1.27
N GLU A 34 36.76 2.85 1.95
CA GLU A 34 36.53 4.26 1.70
C GLU A 34 37.07 5.13 2.85
N ASP A 35 37.26 6.42 2.56
CA ASP A 35 37.61 7.40 3.60
C ASP A 35 36.49 7.47 4.65
N GLY A 36 36.82 7.17 5.88
CA GLY A 36 35.86 7.20 6.99
C GLY A 36 35.16 8.54 7.21
N GLY A 37 35.75 9.64 6.77
CA GLY A 37 35.17 10.98 6.82
C GLY A 37 34.28 11.34 5.64
N ALA A 38 34.27 10.54 4.56
CA ALA A 38 33.39 10.76 3.43
C ALA A 38 31.92 10.55 3.79
N THR A 39 31.02 11.37 3.25
CA THR A 39 29.59 11.15 3.40
C THR A 39 29.12 10.00 2.51
N LEU A 40 28.08 9.28 2.94
CA LEU A 40 27.49 8.20 2.15
C LEU A 40 27.00 8.68 0.78
N LEU A 41 26.49 9.92 0.70
CA LEU A 41 26.11 10.54 -0.55
C LEU A 41 27.31 10.67 -1.50
N SER A 42 28.45 11.20 -1.01
CA SER A 42 29.63 11.38 -1.85
C SER A 42 30.21 10.06 -2.35
N VAL A 43 30.11 9.01 -1.56
CA VAL A 43 30.50 7.64 -1.98
C VAL A 43 29.57 7.12 -3.05
N LEU A 44 28.25 7.26 -2.88
CA LEU A 44 27.26 6.83 -3.87
C LEU A 44 27.41 7.54 -5.21
N GLU A 45 27.68 8.86 -5.19
CA GLU A 45 27.92 9.66 -6.41
C GLU A 45 29.20 9.23 -7.14
N GLY A 46 30.14 8.62 -6.44
CA GLY A 46 31.39 8.10 -7.04
C GLY A 46 31.24 6.73 -7.71
N TYR A 47 30.15 6.02 -7.51
CA TYR A 47 29.97 4.68 -8.09
C TYR A 47 29.54 4.72 -9.55
N ASP A 48 30.03 3.73 -10.30
CA ASP A 48 29.56 3.50 -11.68
C ASP A 48 28.09 3.00 -11.63
N PRO A 49 27.16 3.72 -12.29
CA PRO A 49 25.72 3.40 -12.24
C PRO A 49 25.36 2.04 -12.84
N VAL A 50 26.25 1.41 -13.61
CA VAL A 50 26.00 0.06 -14.18
C VAL A 50 26.45 -1.07 -13.26
N THR A 51 27.08 -0.75 -12.12
CA THR A 51 27.50 -1.73 -11.10
C THR A 51 26.47 -1.92 -10.01
N ASN A 52 26.68 -2.94 -9.16
CA ASN A 52 25.84 -3.19 -8.01
C ASN A 52 26.29 -2.42 -6.74
N GLN A 53 27.39 -1.67 -6.78
CA GLN A 53 28.01 -1.05 -5.61
C GLN A 53 27.04 -0.13 -4.86
N ALA A 54 26.34 0.76 -5.60
CA ALA A 54 25.36 1.65 -4.99
C ALA A 54 24.21 0.87 -4.31
N ARG A 55 23.68 -0.15 -4.99
CA ARG A 55 22.63 -0.99 -4.43
C ARG A 55 23.10 -1.73 -3.16
N ASP A 56 24.32 -2.26 -3.17
CA ASP A 56 24.84 -3.03 -2.04
C ASP A 56 25.12 -2.09 -0.84
N LEU A 57 25.57 -0.86 -1.07
CA LEU A 57 25.69 0.15 -0.03
C LEU A 57 24.30 0.53 0.54
N VAL A 58 23.33 0.86 -0.30
CA VAL A 58 21.96 1.20 0.15
C VAL A 58 21.35 0.06 0.94
N LYS A 59 21.52 -1.18 0.49
CA LYS A 59 21.06 -2.35 1.23
C LYS A 59 21.72 -2.48 2.63
N SER A 60 22.96 -2.03 2.78
CA SER A 60 23.68 -2.11 4.07
C SER A 60 23.22 -1.06 5.09
N ILE A 61 22.49 -0.02 4.67
CA ILE A 61 21.87 0.98 5.55
C ILE A 61 20.39 0.69 5.80
N GLN A 62 19.79 -0.23 5.07
CA GLN A 62 18.40 -0.65 5.26
C GLN A 62 18.18 -1.12 6.71
N GLY A 63 17.19 -0.56 7.39
CA GLY A 63 16.93 -0.80 8.82
C GLY A 63 17.78 0.05 9.78
N LEU A 64 18.71 0.86 9.25
CA LEU A 64 19.45 1.87 10.00
C LEU A 64 19.08 3.29 9.57
N ASP A 65 18.45 3.45 8.42
CA ASP A 65 17.93 4.72 7.94
C ASP A 65 16.63 5.09 8.68
N GLY A 66 16.28 6.35 8.62
CA GLY A 66 15.04 6.84 9.21
C GLY A 66 13.86 6.78 8.25
N PHE A 67 13.96 6.02 7.15
CA PHE A 67 12.90 5.93 6.18
C PHE A 67 11.75 5.09 6.72
N ASN A 68 10.56 5.67 6.75
CA ASN A 68 9.34 5.00 7.15
C ASN A 68 8.34 5.02 5.99
N TRP A 69 7.95 3.85 5.51
CA TRP A 69 6.93 3.70 4.48
C TRP A 69 5.53 4.10 4.96
N GLY A 70 5.32 4.22 6.28
CA GLY A 70 4.03 4.57 6.85
C GLY A 70 3.06 3.39 6.99
N TYR A 71 3.51 2.16 6.78
CA TYR A 71 2.65 0.97 6.82
C TYR A 71 2.65 0.23 8.17
N ASP A 72 3.16 0.85 9.23
CA ASP A 72 3.11 0.34 10.61
C ASP A 72 2.12 1.16 11.46
N PRO A 73 0.79 1.01 11.25
CA PRO A 73 -0.19 1.88 11.88
C PRO A 73 -0.22 1.69 13.39
N HIS A 74 -0.14 2.81 14.11
CA HIS A 74 -0.28 2.88 15.57
C HIS A 74 -1.58 3.56 15.97
N HIS A 75 -1.87 4.75 15.40
CA HIS A 75 -3.08 5.52 15.64
C HIS A 75 -3.76 5.90 14.31
N PHE A 76 -4.82 5.20 13.97
CA PHE A 76 -5.50 5.30 12.66
C PHE A 76 -6.14 6.67 12.39
N ASN A 77 -6.62 7.38 13.43
CA ASN A 77 -7.33 8.66 13.30
C ASN A 77 -6.48 9.86 13.71
N VAL A 78 -5.17 9.71 13.71
CA VAL A 78 -4.22 10.75 14.12
C VAL A 78 -3.27 11.06 12.98
N VAL A 79 -3.06 12.34 12.71
CA VAL A 79 -2.08 12.82 11.73
C VAL A 79 -0.67 12.56 12.27
N GLU A 80 0.23 12.07 11.41
CA GLU A 80 1.63 11.83 11.75
C GLU A 80 2.32 13.14 12.20
N GLY A 81 2.97 13.09 13.36
CA GLY A 81 3.55 14.25 13.98
C GLY A 81 4.92 14.64 13.46
N SER A 82 5.69 13.68 12.92
CA SER A 82 7.06 13.92 12.42
C SER A 82 7.12 14.89 11.23
N TYR A 83 6.01 15.03 10.50
CA TYR A 83 5.91 15.98 9.38
C TYR A 83 5.42 17.36 9.78
N ALA A 84 5.09 17.58 11.04
CA ALA A 84 4.62 18.88 11.53
C ALA A 84 5.76 19.73 12.10
N SER A 85 5.59 21.05 12.13
CA SER A 85 6.53 21.97 12.74
C SER A 85 6.72 21.72 14.25
N THR A 86 5.69 21.12 14.88
CA THR A 86 5.76 20.56 16.22
C THR A 86 4.84 19.32 16.29
N PRO A 87 5.33 18.19 16.81
CA PRO A 87 4.53 16.96 16.88
C PRO A 87 3.41 17.04 17.92
N ASP A 88 3.52 17.96 18.87
CA ASP A 88 2.58 18.08 19.97
C ASP A 88 1.35 18.93 19.64
N GLY A 89 0.23 18.55 20.26
CA GLY A 89 -1.02 19.31 20.21
C GLY A 89 -1.66 19.38 18.83
N VAL A 90 -2.17 20.56 18.48
CA VAL A 90 -3.01 20.74 17.27
C VAL A 90 -2.25 21.20 16.02
N ALA A 91 -0.95 21.43 16.12
CA ALA A 91 -0.15 21.93 14.98
C ALA A 91 -0.26 20.97 13.78
N ARG A 92 0.00 19.68 13.97
CA ARG A 92 -0.10 18.65 12.94
C ARG A 92 -1.47 18.60 12.25
N ILE A 93 -2.56 18.80 13.00
CA ILE A 93 -3.92 18.82 12.45
C ILE A 93 -4.12 20.03 11.53
N LYS A 94 -3.69 21.21 12.01
CA LYS A 94 -3.83 22.46 11.25
C LYS A 94 -2.97 22.46 9.99
N GLU A 95 -1.73 21.99 10.09
CA GLU A 95 -0.81 21.94 8.97
C GLU A 95 -1.24 20.92 7.93
N PHE A 96 -1.73 19.74 8.32
CA PHE A 96 -2.28 18.78 7.39
C PHE A 96 -3.50 19.32 6.65
N ARG A 97 -4.45 19.99 7.36
CA ARG A 97 -5.59 20.64 6.72
C ARG A 97 -5.17 21.77 5.78
N ALA A 98 -4.16 22.55 6.15
CA ALA A 98 -3.62 23.61 5.29
C ALA A 98 -2.95 23.02 4.03
N MET A 99 -2.27 21.90 4.14
CA MET A 99 -1.71 21.15 3.00
C MET A 99 -2.83 20.70 2.05
N VAL A 100 -3.88 20.04 2.56
CA VAL A 100 -5.02 19.61 1.76
C VAL A 100 -5.67 20.80 1.04
N GLN A 101 -5.95 21.88 1.78
CA GLN A 101 -6.51 23.10 1.19
C GLN A 101 -5.62 23.69 0.08
N GLY A 102 -4.31 23.77 0.33
CA GLY A 102 -3.36 24.30 -0.65
C GLY A 102 -3.27 23.45 -1.93
N LEU A 103 -3.47 22.12 -1.83
CA LEU A 103 -3.54 21.23 -2.97
C LEU A 103 -4.86 21.44 -3.74
N HIS A 104 -5.98 21.57 -3.04
CA HIS A 104 -7.28 21.87 -3.65
C HIS A 104 -7.27 23.22 -4.40
N GLU A 105 -6.63 24.25 -3.86
CA GLU A 105 -6.46 25.55 -4.55
C GLU A 105 -5.68 25.45 -5.86
N LYS A 106 -4.91 24.36 -6.04
CA LYS A 106 -4.20 24.02 -7.29
C LYS A 106 -5.00 23.06 -8.19
N GLY A 107 -6.22 22.70 -7.81
CA GLY A 107 -7.06 21.76 -8.54
C GLY A 107 -6.59 20.30 -8.40
N LEU A 108 -5.83 19.97 -7.36
CA LEU A 108 -5.36 18.62 -7.07
C LEU A 108 -6.26 17.97 -6.03
N ARG A 109 -6.59 16.71 -6.22
CA ARG A 109 -7.28 15.86 -5.24
C ARG A 109 -6.28 15.18 -4.32
N VAL A 110 -6.68 14.92 -3.08
CA VAL A 110 -5.83 14.29 -2.07
C VAL A 110 -6.38 12.92 -1.69
N VAL A 111 -5.59 11.89 -1.90
CA VAL A 111 -5.91 10.52 -1.54
C VAL A 111 -5.10 10.10 -0.33
N LEU A 112 -5.75 9.56 0.70
CA LEU A 112 -5.08 8.98 1.86
C LEU A 112 -4.83 7.49 1.64
N ASP A 113 -3.58 7.09 1.81
CA ASP A 113 -3.20 5.68 1.86
C ASP A 113 -3.48 5.13 3.26
N VAL A 114 -4.36 4.13 3.36
CA VAL A 114 -4.86 3.61 4.63
C VAL A 114 -4.52 2.14 4.83
N VAL A 115 -4.11 1.81 6.04
CA VAL A 115 -3.73 0.44 6.44
C VAL A 115 -4.66 0.00 7.56
N TYR A 116 -5.73 -0.72 7.21
CA TYR A 116 -6.66 -1.30 8.21
C TYR A 116 -6.51 -2.80 8.34
N ASN A 117 -5.76 -3.44 7.45
CA ASN A 117 -5.62 -4.88 7.39
C ASN A 117 -4.73 -5.46 8.50
N HIS A 118 -3.87 -4.66 9.12
CA HIS A 118 -2.97 -5.09 10.20
C HIS A 118 -2.63 -3.95 11.17
N THR A 119 -1.99 -4.33 12.28
CA THR A 119 -1.26 -3.44 13.18
C THR A 119 0.16 -3.97 13.34
N SER A 120 1.08 -3.10 13.71
CA SER A 120 2.49 -3.47 13.96
C SER A 120 2.67 -4.34 15.21
N SER A 121 1.70 -4.34 16.15
CA SER A 121 1.82 -5.01 17.44
C SER A 121 0.46 -5.39 18.01
N SER A 122 0.45 -6.48 18.78
CA SER A 122 -0.73 -7.03 19.47
C SER A 122 -0.45 -7.31 20.95
N GLY A 123 -1.41 -7.88 21.66
CA GLY A 123 -1.26 -8.27 23.07
C GLY A 123 -0.93 -7.10 23.98
N LEU A 124 -0.02 -7.33 24.92
CA LEU A 124 0.38 -6.33 25.93
C LEU A 124 1.68 -5.60 25.60
N TYR A 125 2.22 -5.77 24.40
CA TYR A 125 3.41 -5.05 23.96
C TYR A 125 3.18 -3.53 23.94
N ASP A 126 4.24 -2.75 24.09
CA ASP A 126 4.16 -1.29 24.29
C ASP A 126 3.41 -0.60 23.15
N ASN A 127 3.64 -1.00 21.92
CA ASN A 127 3.02 -0.45 20.71
C ASN A 127 1.65 -1.06 20.37
N SER A 128 1.12 -1.99 21.18
CA SER A 128 -0.24 -2.51 21.00
C SER A 128 -1.27 -1.50 21.49
N VAL A 129 -2.36 -1.36 20.74
CA VAL A 129 -3.49 -0.49 21.11
C VAL A 129 -4.76 -1.31 21.30
N PHE A 130 -5.19 -2.06 20.31
CA PHE A 130 -6.47 -2.74 20.30
C PHE A 130 -6.63 -3.80 21.40
N ASP A 131 -5.61 -4.64 21.60
CA ASP A 131 -5.68 -5.67 22.63
C ASP A 131 -5.59 -5.12 24.05
N LYS A 132 -5.08 -3.90 24.25
CA LYS A 132 -5.15 -3.21 25.53
C LYS A 132 -6.55 -2.66 25.83
N LEU A 133 -7.38 -2.45 24.80
CA LEU A 133 -8.77 -2.01 24.91
C LEU A 133 -9.69 -3.21 25.12
N VAL A 134 -9.66 -4.18 24.20
CA VAL A 134 -10.45 -5.41 24.27
C VAL A 134 -9.58 -6.58 23.80
N PRO A 135 -8.94 -7.30 24.74
CA PRO A 135 -8.06 -8.41 24.41
C PRO A 135 -8.74 -9.48 23.55
N GLY A 136 -8.05 -9.87 22.46
CA GLY A 136 -8.47 -10.96 21.59
C GLY A 136 -9.67 -10.67 20.69
N TYR A 137 -10.09 -9.41 20.52
CA TYR A 137 -11.27 -9.08 19.70
C TYR A 137 -10.91 -8.52 18.32
N TYR A 138 -9.95 -7.62 18.24
CA TYR A 138 -9.71 -6.84 17.02
C TYR A 138 -8.71 -7.48 16.06
N HIS A 139 -7.97 -8.49 16.52
CA HIS A 139 -7.05 -9.25 15.66
C HIS A 139 -7.68 -10.56 15.21
N ARG A 140 -7.25 -11.04 14.05
CA ARG A 140 -7.70 -12.30 13.46
C ARG A 140 -6.87 -13.44 13.98
N TYR A 141 -7.54 -14.36 14.69
CA TYR A 141 -6.91 -15.55 15.26
C TYR A 141 -7.14 -16.77 14.36
N SER A 142 -6.09 -17.55 14.18
CA SER A 142 -6.18 -18.84 13.52
C SER A 142 -7.03 -19.81 14.34
N GLU A 143 -8.06 -20.37 13.73
CA GLU A 143 -8.90 -21.40 14.37
C GLU A 143 -8.12 -22.67 14.71
N THR A 144 -6.99 -22.91 14.02
CA THR A 144 -6.18 -24.11 14.16
C THR A 144 -5.11 -23.97 15.24
N SER A 145 -4.38 -22.86 15.26
CA SER A 145 -3.25 -22.64 16.18
C SER A 145 -3.63 -21.80 17.40
N GLY A 146 -4.70 -21.00 17.31
CA GLY A 146 -5.03 -20.01 18.33
C GLY A 146 -4.12 -18.78 18.33
N GLU A 147 -3.17 -18.70 17.39
CA GLU A 147 -2.27 -17.55 17.23
C GLU A 147 -2.88 -16.53 16.29
N ILE A 148 -2.42 -15.28 16.35
CA ILE A 148 -2.83 -14.24 15.41
C ILE A 148 -2.31 -14.56 14.03
N GLU A 149 -3.16 -14.43 13.01
CA GLU A 149 -2.76 -14.56 11.60
C GLU A 149 -1.84 -13.41 11.19
N ARG A 150 -0.79 -13.75 10.41
CA ARG A 150 0.26 -12.83 9.97
C ARG A 150 0.58 -12.98 8.48
N SER A 151 -0.41 -13.29 7.67
CA SER A 151 -0.19 -13.47 6.23
C SER A 151 0.17 -12.16 5.53
N THR A 152 -0.16 -11.00 6.10
CA THR A 152 0.31 -9.71 5.61
C THR A 152 1.79 -9.50 6.01
N CYS A 153 2.12 -8.43 6.71
CA CYS A 153 3.47 -8.31 7.31
C CYS A 153 3.45 -8.64 8.80
N CYS A 154 2.34 -8.36 9.45
CA CYS A 154 2.32 -8.11 10.88
C CYS A 154 1.06 -8.73 11.52
N GLU A 155 0.45 -8.09 12.50
CA GLU A 155 -0.69 -8.63 13.25
C GLU A 155 -2.02 -8.35 12.52
N ASN A 156 -2.56 -9.32 11.79
CA ASN A 156 -3.76 -9.14 10.98
C ASN A 156 -4.98 -8.76 11.82
N THR A 157 -5.69 -7.72 11.40
CA THR A 157 -6.93 -7.29 12.04
C THR A 157 -8.13 -8.10 11.54
N ALA A 158 -9.10 -8.32 12.43
CA ALA A 158 -10.35 -8.99 12.10
C ALA A 158 -11.43 -7.98 11.68
N THR A 159 -11.27 -7.38 10.48
CA THR A 159 -12.20 -6.39 9.94
C THR A 159 -13.60 -6.94 9.68
N GLU A 160 -13.76 -8.27 9.67
CA GLU A 160 -15.04 -8.99 9.68
C GLU A 160 -15.78 -8.92 11.03
N HIS A 161 -15.08 -8.63 12.11
CA HIS A 161 -15.72 -8.42 13.41
C HIS A 161 -16.45 -7.07 13.44
N ARG A 162 -17.69 -7.08 13.95
CA ARG A 162 -18.61 -5.94 13.88
C ARG A 162 -17.98 -4.61 14.32
N MET A 163 -17.26 -4.60 15.45
CA MET A 163 -16.69 -3.35 15.97
C MET A 163 -15.43 -2.92 15.21
N MET A 164 -14.65 -3.87 14.66
CA MET A 164 -13.52 -3.52 13.81
C MET A 164 -13.99 -2.98 12.44
N GLY A 165 -14.98 -3.63 11.82
CA GLY A 165 -15.60 -3.10 10.60
C GLY A 165 -16.21 -1.72 10.82
N LYS A 166 -16.96 -1.52 11.92
CA LYS A 166 -17.48 -0.20 12.30
C LYS A 166 -16.35 0.83 12.49
N PHE A 167 -15.26 0.45 13.13
CA PHE A 167 -14.10 1.33 13.32
C PHE A 167 -13.54 1.78 11.98
N VAL A 168 -13.42 0.90 11.00
CA VAL A 168 -12.96 1.25 9.65
C VAL A 168 -13.89 2.27 9.01
N VAL A 169 -15.20 2.01 9.01
CA VAL A 169 -16.21 2.92 8.42
C VAL A 169 -16.19 4.30 9.09
N ASP A 170 -16.19 4.33 10.43
CA ASP A 170 -16.15 5.60 11.19
C ASP A 170 -14.84 6.37 10.93
N SER A 171 -13.72 5.66 10.79
CA SER A 171 -12.41 6.25 10.50
C SER A 171 -12.38 6.91 9.11
N LEU A 172 -12.91 6.22 8.09
CA LEU A 172 -13.00 6.78 6.73
C LEU A 172 -13.88 8.03 6.69
N ALA A 173 -15.04 7.99 7.33
CA ALA A 173 -15.92 9.14 7.46
C ALA A 173 -15.24 10.31 8.20
N HIS A 174 -14.50 10.02 9.28
CA HIS A 174 -13.73 11.02 10.01
C HIS A 174 -12.70 11.74 9.13
N TRP A 175 -11.94 11.01 8.33
CA TRP A 175 -10.94 11.57 7.44
C TRP A 175 -11.57 12.40 6.31
N ALA A 176 -12.68 11.93 5.73
CA ALA A 176 -13.42 12.68 4.70
C ALA A 176 -14.00 13.99 5.28
N GLU A 177 -14.74 13.89 6.40
CA GLU A 177 -15.46 15.03 6.97
C GLU A 177 -14.53 16.11 7.56
N HIS A 178 -13.52 15.67 8.30
CA HIS A 178 -12.70 16.60 9.07
C HIS A 178 -11.43 17.08 8.37
N TYR A 179 -10.99 16.39 7.33
CA TYR A 179 -9.78 16.72 6.59
C TYR A 179 -10.03 17.00 5.10
N GLY A 180 -11.25 16.77 4.59
CA GLY A 180 -11.61 17.04 3.21
C GLY A 180 -10.85 16.18 2.20
N LEU A 181 -10.66 14.90 2.51
CA LEU A 181 -9.97 13.99 1.61
C LEU A 181 -10.86 13.52 0.48
N ASP A 182 -10.31 13.46 -0.73
CA ASP A 182 -11.03 13.15 -1.98
C ASP A 182 -10.97 11.66 -2.36
N GLY A 183 -10.24 10.86 -1.62
CA GLY A 183 -10.12 9.44 -1.90
C GLY A 183 -9.35 8.65 -0.86
N PHE A 184 -9.46 7.33 -0.96
CA PHE A 184 -8.76 6.38 -0.09
C PHE A 184 -8.13 5.26 -0.91
N ARG A 185 -6.83 5.04 -0.73
CA ARG A 185 -6.12 3.85 -1.21
C ARG A 185 -6.00 2.86 -0.06
N PHE A 186 -6.52 1.64 -0.24
CA PHE A 186 -6.48 0.60 0.79
C PHE A 186 -5.30 -0.34 0.56
N ASP A 187 -4.39 -0.35 1.51
CA ASP A 187 -3.37 -1.37 1.60
C ASP A 187 -4.00 -2.73 1.86
N VAL A 188 -3.57 -3.75 1.12
CA VAL A 188 -4.06 -5.14 1.22
C VAL A 188 -5.59 -5.24 1.39
N MET A 189 -6.34 -4.50 0.57
CA MET A 189 -7.80 -4.42 0.61
C MET A 189 -8.48 -5.80 0.55
N GLY A 190 -7.87 -6.76 -0.15
CA GLY A 190 -8.36 -8.12 -0.27
C GLY A 190 -8.41 -8.92 1.04
N HIS A 191 -7.80 -8.43 2.12
CA HIS A 191 -7.89 -9.01 3.47
C HIS A 191 -9.09 -8.50 4.28
N MET A 192 -9.91 -7.64 3.68
CA MET A 192 -11.10 -7.05 4.28
C MET A 192 -12.37 -7.57 3.61
N PRO A 193 -13.50 -7.65 4.35
CA PRO A 193 -14.80 -7.94 3.74
C PRO A 193 -15.19 -6.87 2.71
N GLU A 194 -15.72 -7.31 1.57
CA GLU A 194 -16.32 -6.43 0.56
C GLU A 194 -17.37 -5.49 1.18
N SER A 195 -18.20 -6.00 2.08
CA SER A 195 -19.24 -5.22 2.76
C SER A 195 -18.67 -4.03 3.55
N VAL A 196 -17.53 -4.21 4.23
CA VAL A 196 -16.90 -3.12 5.01
C VAL A 196 -16.40 -2.01 4.08
N ILE A 197 -15.85 -2.36 2.91
CA ILE A 197 -15.42 -1.37 1.91
C ILE A 197 -16.62 -0.63 1.33
N LEU A 198 -17.69 -1.35 1.00
CA LEU A 198 -18.92 -0.73 0.44
C LEU A 198 -19.66 0.12 1.48
N ASP A 199 -19.77 -0.33 2.72
CA ASP A 199 -20.35 0.45 3.83
C ASP A 199 -19.53 1.74 4.08
N GLY A 200 -18.19 1.63 4.03
CA GLY A 200 -17.29 2.78 4.12
C GLY A 200 -17.49 3.77 2.98
N ARG A 201 -17.60 3.26 1.73
CA ARG A 201 -17.89 4.09 0.56
C ARG A 201 -19.22 4.79 0.68
N GLU A 202 -20.28 4.11 1.14
CA GLU A 202 -21.60 4.71 1.35
C GLU A 202 -21.56 5.82 2.40
N ALA A 203 -20.89 5.57 3.54
CA ALA A 203 -20.76 6.55 4.62
C ALA A 203 -19.98 7.79 4.17
N VAL A 204 -18.93 7.63 3.37
CA VAL A 204 -18.13 8.75 2.84
C VAL A 204 -18.88 9.47 1.72
N ALA A 205 -19.60 8.77 0.85
CA ALA A 205 -20.41 9.36 -0.21
C ALA A 205 -21.54 10.26 0.32
N ALA A 206 -22.00 10.01 1.55
CA ALA A 206 -22.95 10.91 2.23
C ALA A 206 -22.32 12.26 2.63
N ILE A 207 -20.99 12.34 2.71
CA ILE A 207 -20.21 13.54 3.02
C ILE A 207 -19.80 14.22 1.71
N ASP A 208 -19.12 13.46 0.85
CA ASP A 208 -18.71 13.88 -0.49
C ASP A 208 -18.89 12.72 -1.49
N PRO A 209 -19.91 12.80 -2.37
CA PRO A 209 -20.21 11.72 -3.32
C PRO A 209 -19.15 11.54 -4.42
N ASP A 210 -18.21 12.47 -4.57
CA ASP A 210 -17.13 12.40 -5.55
C ASP A 210 -15.86 11.73 -5.01
N THR A 211 -15.88 11.29 -3.75
CA THR A 211 -14.76 10.59 -3.13
C THR A 211 -14.54 9.20 -3.75
N TYR A 212 -13.31 8.92 -4.18
CA TYR A 212 -12.96 7.68 -4.87
C TYR A 212 -12.23 6.68 -3.96
N PHE A 213 -12.67 5.42 -4.00
CA PHE A 213 -12.07 4.31 -3.27
C PHE A 213 -11.33 3.38 -4.22
N TYR A 214 -10.12 2.97 -3.86
CA TYR A 214 -9.38 1.94 -4.58
C TYR A 214 -8.35 1.26 -3.69
N GLY A 215 -7.83 0.11 -4.11
CA GLY A 215 -6.83 -0.57 -3.31
C GLY A 215 -6.33 -1.90 -3.88
N GLU A 216 -5.63 -2.63 -3.04
CA GLU A 216 -5.01 -3.90 -3.36
C GLU A 216 -5.99 -5.06 -3.17
N GLY A 217 -6.76 -5.35 -4.20
CA GLY A 217 -7.79 -6.42 -4.20
C GLY A 217 -7.22 -7.82 -4.43
N TRP A 218 -6.11 -8.17 -3.78
CA TRP A 218 -5.44 -9.46 -3.94
C TRP A 218 -6.16 -10.59 -3.20
N ASN A 219 -6.22 -11.78 -3.83
CA ASN A 219 -6.82 -12.98 -3.26
C ASN A 219 -5.75 -13.95 -2.76
N TRP A 220 -5.34 -13.82 -1.49
CA TRP A 220 -4.30 -14.63 -0.88
C TRP A 220 -4.44 -14.68 0.66
N GLY A 221 -3.52 -15.40 1.33
CA GLY A 221 -3.48 -15.50 2.77
C GLY A 221 -4.56 -16.40 3.37
N GLU A 222 -4.82 -16.24 4.66
CA GLU A 222 -5.80 -17.03 5.41
C GLU A 222 -7.25 -16.79 4.98
N VAL A 223 -7.51 -15.66 4.34
CA VAL A 223 -8.85 -15.27 3.84
C VAL A 223 -9.11 -15.70 2.40
N ALA A 224 -8.09 -16.25 1.73
CA ALA A 224 -8.15 -16.58 0.30
C ALA A 224 -9.39 -17.38 -0.09
N ASN A 225 -9.91 -17.09 -1.29
CA ASN A 225 -11.07 -17.77 -1.89
C ASN A 225 -12.37 -17.64 -1.05
N GLY A 226 -12.49 -16.57 -0.29
CA GLY A 226 -13.67 -16.30 0.50
C GLY A 226 -13.83 -17.23 1.70
N ARG A 227 -12.74 -17.78 2.23
CA ARG A 227 -12.75 -18.78 3.29
C ARG A 227 -13.46 -18.30 4.57
N LEU A 228 -13.29 -17.04 4.93
CA LEU A 228 -13.90 -16.48 6.16
C LEU A 228 -15.07 -15.54 5.84
N PHE A 229 -14.99 -14.82 4.73
CA PHE A 229 -15.99 -13.85 4.27
C PHE A 229 -15.80 -13.57 2.78
N ARG A 230 -16.78 -12.92 2.15
CA ARG A 230 -16.62 -12.41 0.79
C ARG A 230 -15.62 -11.24 0.80
N GLN A 231 -14.43 -11.49 0.26
CA GLN A 231 -13.30 -10.55 0.26
C GLN A 231 -13.52 -9.37 -0.69
N ALA A 232 -12.93 -8.21 -0.38
CA ALA A 232 -12.84 -7.06 -1.29
C ALA A 232 -11.75 -7.29 -2.37
N THR A 233 -11.97 -8.28 -3.24
CA THR A 233 -11.06 -8.63 -4.33
C THR A 233 -11.46 -8.00 -5.65
N GLN A 234 -10.54 -8.01 -6.61
CA GLN A 234 -10.76 -7.54 -7.98
C GLN A 234 -12.08 -8.06 -8.59
N TYR A 235 -12.35 -9.37 -8.46
CA TYR A 235 -13.56 -9.98 -9.03
C TYR A 235 -14.82 -9.64 -8.25
N ASN A 236 -14.73 -9.56 -6.94
CA ASN A 236 -15.89 -9.30 -6.10
C ASN A 236 -16.35 -7.85 -6.19
N LEU A 237 -15.40 -6.92 -6.32
CA LEU A 237 -15.67 -5.49 -6.43
C LEU A 237 -16.01 -5.02 -7.85
N ALA A 238 -15.92 -5.91 -8.86
CA ALA A 238 -16.25 -5.54 -10.23
C ALA A 238 -17.69 -5.01 -10.36
N GLY A 239 -17.85 -3.82 -10.94
CA GLY A 239 -19.13 -3.11 -11.07
C GLY A 239 -19.53 -2.30 -9.85
N SER A 240 -18.70 -2.19 -8.81
CA SER A 240 -18.95 -1.36 -7.62
C SER A 240 -18.36 0.04 -7.71
N GLU A 241 -17.58 0.33 -8.75
CA GLU A 241 -16.79 1.57 -8.91
C GLU A 241 -15.76 1.77 -7.76
N VAL A 242 -15.38 0.68 -7.09
CA VAL A 242 -14.22 0.64 -6.21
C VAL A 242 -13.05 0.10 -7.03
N GLY A 243 -12.04 0.93 -7.26
CA GLY A 243 -10.90 0.58 -8.09
C GLY A 243 -10.00 -0.47 -7.45
N THR A 244 -9.47 -1.35 -8.27
CA THR A 244 -8.45 -2.30 -7.83
C THR A 244 -7.21 -2.21 -8.71
N PHE A 245 -6.03 -2.35 -8.13
CA PHE A 245 -4.80 -2.40 -8.89
C PHE A 245 -4.79 -3.56 -9.87
N ASN A 246 -4.50 -3.25 -11.14
CA ASN A 246 -4.53 -4.20 -12.23
C ASN A 246 -3.14 -4.80 -12.48
N ASP A 247 -2.89 -5.97 -11.93
CA ASP A 247 -1.63 -6.71 -12.07
C ASP A 247 -1.42 -7.30 -13.49
N ARG A 248 -2.49 -7.51 -14.27
CA ARG A 248 -2.41 -8.17 -15.59
C ARG A 248 -1.50 -7.42 -16.58
N PRO A 249 -1.73 -6.12 -16.87
CA PRO A 249 -0.84 -5.38 -17.76
C PRO A 249 0.56 -5.17 -17.15
N ARG A 250 0.65 -4.98 -15.83
CA ARG A 250 1.93 -4.91 -15.13
C ARG A 250 2.78 -6.14 -15.42
N ASP A 251 2.23 -7.31 -15.17
CA ASP A 251 2.96 -8.58 -15.29
C ASP A 251 3.29 -8.91 -16.75
N ALA A 252 2.35 -8.66 -17.68
CA ALA A 252 2.59 -8.85 -19.10
C ALA A 252 3.68 -7.91 -19.64
N ILE A 253 3.67 -6.63 -19.23
CA ILE A 253 4.70 -5.66 -19.63
C ILE A 253 6.06 -6.04 -19.03
N ARG A 254 6.10 -6.41 -17.74
CA ARG A 254 7.35 -6.84 -17.09
C ARG A 254 7.92 -8.11 -17.73
N ALA A 255 7.10 -9.09 -18.00
CA ALA A 255 7.52 -10.31 -18.71
C ALA A 255 8.07 -9.99 -20.10
N ALA A 256 7.40 -9.11 -20.84
CA ALA A 256 7.83 -8.66 -22.16
C ALA A 256 9.17 -7.89 -22.11
N ALA A 257 9.33 -6.99 -21.12
CA ALA A 257 10.55 -6.17 -20.96
C ALA A 257 11.75 -7.00 -20.51
N LEU A 258 11.54 -8.06 -19.73
CA LEU A 258 12.61 -8.95 -19.25
C LEU A 258 12.91 -10.11 -20.22
N SER A 259 12.09 -10.30 -21.25
CA SER A 259 12.29 -11.35 -22.25
C SER A 259 13.51 -11.03 -23.12
N GLN A 260 14.44 -11.97 -23.18
CA GLN A 260 15.56 -11.92 -24.14
C GLN A 260 15.16 -12.39 -25.55
N THR A 261 13.92 -12.80 -25.72
CA THR A 261 13.34 -13.28 -26.98
C THR A 261 12.22 -12.35 -27.42
N GLN A 262 11.65 -12.65 -28.59
CA GLN A 262 10.50 -11.90 -29.07
C GLN A 262 9.31 -12.06 -28.11
N VAL A 263 8.65 -10.93 -27.79
CA VAL A 263 7.40 -10.91 -27.00
C VAL A 263 6.36 -11.82 -27.67
N SER A 264 5.71 -12.67 -26.87
CA SER A 264 4.70 -13.57 -27.42
C SER A 264 3.47 -12.80 -27.87
N LYS A 265 2.76 -13.32 -28.87
CA LYS A 265 1.50 -12.71 -29.31
C LYS A 265 0.43 -12.74 -28.22
N SER A 266 0.48 -13.75 -27.33
CA SER A 266 -0.39 -13.82 -26.15
C SER A 266 -0.12 -12.70 -25.15
N ASP A 267 1.15 -12.38 -24.88
CA ASP A 267 1.50 -11.26 -23.99
C ASP A 267 1.04 -9.94 -24.59
N MET A 268 1.15 -9.79 -25.90
CA MET A 268 0.62 -8.61 -26.61
C MET A 268 -0.90 -8.47 -26.44
N ASP A 269 -1.66 -9.57 -26.49
CA ASP A 269 -3.11 -9.55 -26.25
C ASP A 269 -3.42 -9.16 -24.80
N HIS A 270 -2.67 -9.66 -23.81
CA HIS A 270 -2.82 -9.29 -22.40
C HIS A 270 -2.48 -7.82 -22.14
N ILE A 271 -1.42 -7.30 -22.77
CA ILE A 271 -1.06 -5.88 -22.69
C ILE A 271 -2.17 -5.01 -23.28
N ARG A 272 -2.67 -5.35 -24.47
CA ARG A 272 -3.73 -4.60 -25.15
C ARG A 272 -5.03 -4.60 -24.34
N LEU A 273 -5.41 -5.76 -23.79
CA LEU A 273 -6.57 -5.88 -22.91
C LEU A 273 -6.38 -5.07 -21.63
N GLY A 274 -5.18 -5.11 -21.03
CA GLY A 274 -4.83 -4.32 -19.87
C GLY A 274 -4.93 -2.81 -20.13
N LEU A 275 -4.41 -2.33 -21.28
CA LEU A 275 -4.54 -0.92 -21.69
C LEU A 275 -6.00 -0.51 -21.92
N ALA A 276 -6.87 -1.46 -22.33
CA ALA A 276 -8.31 -1.28 -22.44
C ALA A 276 -9.04 -1.46 -21.07
N GLY A 277 -8.29 -1.47 -19.94
CA GLY A 277 -8.85 -1.54 -18.59
C GLY A 277 -9.33 -2.92 -18.18
N THR A 278 -8.86 -4.02 -18.78
CA THR A 278 -9.31 -5.40 -18.47
C THR A 278 -10.85 -5.55 -18.42
N LEU A 279 -11.57 -4.75 -19.22
CA LEU A 279 -13.02 -4.76 -19.28
C LEU A 279 -13.55 -6.04 -19.92
N GLN A 280 -14.51 -6.68 -19.26
CA GLN A 280 -15.13 -7.93 -19.74
C GLN A 280 -15.89 -7.76 -21.05
N ASN A 281 -16.49 -6.62 -21.26
CA ASN A 281 -17.32 -6.29 -22.43
C ASN A 281 -16.55 -5.52 -23.52
N TYR A 282 -15.27 -5.25 -23.34
CA TYR A 282 -14.44 -4.63 -24.37
C TYR A 282 -14.12 -5.63 -25.48
N GLU A 283 -14.37 -5.24 -26.71
CA GLU A 283 -14.11 -6.09 -27.89
C GLU A 283 -12.74 -5.74 -28.48
N LEU A 284 -11.89 -6.74 -28.61
CA LEU A 284 -10.59 -6.61 -29.27
C LEU A 284 -10.27 -7.82 -30.14
N GLU A 285 -9.44 -7.60 -31.17
CA GLU A 285 -8.94 -8.65 -32.05
C GLU A 285 -7.79 -9.40 -31.38
N ASP A 286 -7.89 -10.73 -31.30
CA ASP A 286 -6.86 -11.59 -30.73
C ASP A 286 -5.66 -11.81 -31.67
N GLN A 287 -4.64 -12.52 -31.21
CA GLN A 287 -3.44 -12.86 -31.98
C GLN A 287 -3.69 -13.64 -33.28
N TYR A 288 -4.87 -14.17 -33.46
CA TYR A 288 -5.29 -14.96 -34.66
C TYR A 288 -6.18 -14.15 -35.59
N GLY A 289 -6.48 -12.89 -35.30
CA GLY A 289 -7.36 -12.02 -36.07
C GLY A 289 -8.86 -12.24 -35.79
N ASN A 290 -9.21 -12.87 -34.66
CA ASN A 290 -10.61 -13.06 -34.29
C ASN A 290 -11.03 -11.98 -33.29
N SER A 291 -12.15 -11.30 -33.57
CA SER A 291 -12.78 -10.39 -32.61
C SER A 291 -13.36 -11.16 -31.43
N LYS A 292 -13.00 -10.75 -30.20
CA LYS A 292 -13.45 -11.36 -28.95
C LYS A 292 -13.73 -10.31 -27.89
N LEU A 293 -14.74 -10.57 -27.06
CA LEU A 293 -14.95 -9.82 -25.83
C LEU A 293 -13.84 -10.14 -24.78
N GLY A 294 -13.49 -9.16 -23.98
CA GLY A 294 -12.49 -9.28 -22.91
C GLY A 294 -12.69 -10.51 -22.03
N ILE A 295 -13.92 -10.82 -21.64
CA ILE A 295 -14.26 -12.03 -20.86
C ILE A 295 -13.81 -13.36 -21.51
N LYS A 296 -13.56 -13.38 -22.82
CA LYS A 296 -13.07 -14.56 -23.54
C LYS A 296 -11.56 -14.73 -23.50
N PHE A 297 -10.84 -13.79 -22.87
CA PHE A 297 -9.41 -13.89 -22.61
C PHE A 297 -9.10 -14.51 -21.22
N GLY A 298 -10.04 -15.26 -20.67
CA GLY A 298 -9.90 -15.98 -19.40
C GLY A 298 -9.82 -15.03 -18.21
N GLN A 299 -8.92 -15.33 -17.26
CA GLN A 299 -8.76 -14.53 -16.04
C GLN A 299 -8.09 -13.16 -16.26
N SER A 300 -7.75 -12.82 -17.50
CA SER A 300 -7.14 -11.54 -17.83
C SER A 300 -8.13 -10.37 -17.79
N SER A 301 -9.43 -10.64 -17.69
CA SER A 301 -10.49 -9.64 -17.67
C SER A 301 -11.41 -9.86 -16.47
N TYR A 302 -11.64 -8.82 -15.68
CA TYR A 302 -12.52 -8.89 -14.52
C TYR A 302 -13.43 -7.68 -14.34
N ALA A 303 -13.06 -6.53 -14.88
CA ALA A 303 -13.78 -5.29 -14.66
C ALA A 303 -15.06 -5.19 -15.49
N LEU A 304 -16.05 -4.51 -14.94
CA LEU A 304 -17.32 -4.18 -15.59
C LEU A 304 -17.40 -2.69 -15.95
N ASP A 305 -16.71 -1.84 -15.20
CA ASP A 305 -16.63 -0.40 -15.39
C ASP A 305 -15.16 0.07 -15.39
N PRO A 306 -14.80 1.14 -16.14
CA PRO A 306 -13.46 1.72 -16.06
C PRO A 306 -13.06 2.20 -14.66
N ALA A 307 -14.02 2.57 -13.81
CA ALA A 307 -13.76 2.96 -12.44
C ALA A 307 -13.35 1.79 -11.51
N ASP A 308 -13.55 0.54 -11.95
CA ASP A 308 -13.15 -0.65 -11.18
C ASP A 308 -11.61 -0.87 -11.17
N ILE A 309 -10.83 -0.05 -11.89
CA ILE A 309 -9.44 -0.40 -12.21
C ILE A 309 -8.48 0.76 -12.03
N ILE A 310 -7.31 0.43 -11.45
CA ILE A 310 -6.11 1.26 -11.48
C ILE A 310 -5.05 0.56 -12.32
N ASN A 311 -4.84 1.03 -13.55
CA ASN A 311 -3.76 0.55 -14.40
C ASN A 311 -2.42 1.13 -13.95
N TYR A 312 -1.40 0.28 -13.88
CA TYR A 312 -0.05 0.69 -13.52
C TYR A 312 0.99 -0.25 -14.15
N VAL A 313 2.23 0.20 -14.22
CA VAL A 313 3.37 -0.59 -14.68
C VAL A 313 4.33 -0.89 -13.53
N SER A 314 4.47 0.06 -12.62
CA SER A 314 5.31 -0.04 -11.45
C SER A 314 4.71 0.82 -10.32
N LYS A 315 4.85 0.38 -9.09
CA LYS A 315 4.60 1.13 -7.87
C LYS A 315 5.68 0.77 -6.83
N HIS A 316 5.51 1.12 -5.58
CA HIS A 316 6.52 0.94 -4.54
C HIS A 316 6.80 -0.53 -4.15
N ASP A 317 5.93 -1.47 -4.50
CA ASP A 317 6.08 -2.92 -4.24
C ASP A 317 6.67 -3.70 -5.44
#